data_593a14879308ee1acc6f1becd8897be4
#
_entry.id   593a14879308ee1acc6f1becd8897be4
#
_cell.length_a   1.000
_cell.length_b   1.000
_cell.length_c   1.000
_cell.angle_alpha   90.00
_cell.angle_beta   90.00
_cell.angle_gamma   90.00
#
_symmetry.space_group_name_H-M   'P 1'
#
loop_
_entity.id
_entity.type
_entity.pdbx_description
1 polymer ?
#
loop_
_entity_poly.entity_id
_entity_poly.type
_entity_poly.pdbx_seq_one_letter_code
_entity_poly.pdbx_strand_id
1 'polypeptide(L)'
;MSITGNSTSNPYSSVSDLLSNVRNFKIIECNATMLSEFGCDYIELTNPAASPQSRDDCEAICKLGLKAKILTHTRCTLEDAKLACDCGVDGVDVVIGTSQFLREHSLGGKDMIAITKQAIEVIEYIKSRGCEVRFSSEDSFRSDLVDLLSIYRAVNNVGVGRVGVADTVGCASPRQVYDLVRTLRGCVSTDIEVHFHDDTGCAVANSFTALEAGATHVDTSVLGIGERNGICPLGALMARMMPTSRDYILSKYKLHQLKAIEDFVAEAVEINVPFNNPITGFCAFTHKAGIHAKAILNSPSTYEILKPEDFGLSSVHFTSRLTGWNAIKSRVDQLGLDANSWPEDKIRQVTAKIKQMADLKVMTLDETDALIRSFHLDLQKGHSSNGQNGESVEKAT
;
A
#
# COMPACT_ATOMS: atom_id res chain seq x y z
N MET A 1 10.24 32.08 -37.18
CA MET A 1 9.61 32.11 -35.85
C MET A 1 10.05 30.85 -35.11
N SER A 2 10.98 31.00 -34.20
CA SER A 2 11.51 29.90 -33.38
C SER A 2 10.57 29.65 -32.20
N ILE A 3 10.01 28.45 -32.13
CA ILE A 3 9.27 28.00 -30.96
C ILE A 3 10.30 27.49 -29.96
N THR A 4 10.61 28.29 -28.96
CA THR A 4 11.38 27.87 -27.81
C THR A 4 10.53 26.91 -26.98
N GLY A 5 10.89 25.64 -27.03
CA GLY A 5 10.28 24.65 -26.18
C GLY A 5 10.60 24.91 -24.70
N ASN A 6 9.60 25.18 -23.91
CA ASN A 6 9.69 25.06 -22.45
C ASN A 6 10.03 23.61 -22.14
N SER A 7 11.21 23.35 -21.63
CA SER A 7 11.56 22.11 -20.98
C SER A 7 10.70 22.03 -19.71
N THR A 8 9.65 21.24 -19.76
CA THR A 8 9.00 20.78 -18.55
C THR A 8 10.03 19.92 -17.82
N SER A 9 10.71 20.50 -16.83
CA SER A 9 11.49 19.75 -15.87
C SER A 9 10.58 18.67 -15.29
N ASN A 10 10.99 17.43 -15.41
CA ASN A 10 10.31 16.31 -14.75
C ASN A 10 10.21 16.68 -13.25
N PRO A 11 9.00 16.82 -12.67
CA PRO A 11 8.86 17.21 -11.26
C PRO A 11 9.40 16.15 -10.29
N TYR A 12 9.80 14.99 -10.78
CA TYR A 12 10.23 13.83 -9.99
C TYR A 12 11.70 13.51 -10.24
N SER A 13 12.61 14.36 -9.77
CA SER A 13 14.05 14.09 -9.88
C SER A 13 14.54 13.00 -8.92
N SER A 14 13.86 12.79 -7.80
CA SER A 14 13.99 11.58 -6.96
C SER A 14 12.83 11.48 -5.97
N VAL A 15 12.51 10.26 -5.52
CA VAL A 15 11.52 10.02 -4.45
C VAL A 15 12.05 10.56 -3.11
N SER A 16 13.38 10.58 -2.91
CA SER A 16 13.97 11.20 -1.74
C SER A 16 13.75 12.72 -1.72
N ASP A 17 13.74 13.38 -2.88
CA ASP A 17 13.40 14.80 -2.98
C ASP A 17 11.90 15.04 -2.71
N LEU A 18 11.04 14.12 -3.10
CA LEU A 18 9.61 14.16 -2.82
C LEU A 18 9.36 14.03 -1.29
N LEU A 19 10.04 13.10 -0.64
CA LEU A 19 9.94 12.89 0.81
C LEU A 19 10.63 14.02 1.60
N SER A 20 11.73 14.61 1.07
CA SER A 20 12.42 15.75 1.68
C SER A 20 11.66 17.07 1.54
N ASN A 21 10.76 17.20 0.54
CA ASN A 21 9.91 18.37 0.37
C ASN A 21 8.65 18.37 1.25
N VAL A 22 8.34 17.28 1.94
CA VAL A 22 7.34 17.26 3.01
C VAL A 22 7.88 18.04 4.22
N ARG A 23 8.00 19.35 4.06
CA ARG A 23 8.54 20.28 5.06
C ARG A 23 7.57 20.56 6.22
N ASN A 24 6.46 19.86 6.32
CA ASN A 24 5.47 20.13 7.35
C ASN A 24 5.53 19.02 8.40
N PHE A 25 6.22 19.31 9.50
CA PHE A 25 6.33 18.45 10.68
C PHE A 25 4.98 17.80 11.07
N LYS A 26 3.87 18.56 11.02
CA LYS A 26 2.54 18.02 11.30
C LYS A 26 2.11 16.87 10.42
N ILE A 27 2.58 16.81 9.17
CA ILE A 27 2.27 15.70 8.23
C ILE A 27 2.96 14.42 8.69
N ILE A 28 4.21 14.51 9.11
CA ILE A 28 5.00 13.35 9.58
C ILE A 28 4.43 12.81 10.89
N GLU A 29 4.10 13.65 11.84
CA GLU A 29 3.43 13.27 13.10
C GLU A 29 2.08 12.58 12.85
N CYS A 30 1.25 13.14 11.95
CA CYS A 30 -0.04 12.57 11.62
C CYS A 30 0.11 11.18 11.00
N ASN A 31 1.03 10.99 10.06
CA ASN A 31 1.26 9.70 9.43
C ASN A 31 1.73 8.64 10.44
N ALA A 32 2.70 8.97 11.29
CA ALA A 32 3.17 8.07 12.34
C ALA A 32 2.05 7.67 13.31
N THR A 33 1.21 8.63 13.71
CA THR A 33 0.05 8.39 14.56
C THR A 33 -0.98 7.47 13.87
N MET A 34 -1.32 7.75 12.60
CA MET A 34 -2.26 6.93 11.83
C MET A 34 -1.76 5.49 11.67
N LEU A 35 -0.48 5.26 11.37
CA LEU A 35 0.11 3.93 11.25
C LEU A 35 0.14 3.19 12.59
N SER A 36 0.46 3.88 13.69
CA SER A 36 0.41 3.30 15.03
C SER A 36 -1.02 2.90 15.43
N GLU A 37 -2.01 3.74 15.10
CA GLU A 37 -3.43 3.45 15.35
C GLU A 37 -3.95 2.34 14.44
N PHE A 38 -3.48 2.27 13.20
CA PHE A 38 -3.79 1.20 12.25
C PHE A 38 -3.40 -0.17 12.79
N GLY A 39 -2.31 -0.26 13.56
CA GLY A 39 -1.83 -1.50 14.19
C GLY A 39 -0.46 -1.96 13.73
N CYS A 40 0.34 -1.08 13.10
CA CYS A 40 1.75 -1.36 12.83
C CYS A 40 2.51 -1.56 14.16
N ASP A 41 3.37 -2.56 14.21
CA ASP A 41 4.18 -2.82 15.42
C ASP A 41 5.38 -1.88 15.52
N TYR A 42 5.91 -1.49 14.35
CA TYR A 42 7.09 -0.65 14.20
C TYR A 42 6.86 0.42 13.15
N ILE A 43 7.45 1.58 13.36
CA ILE A 43 7.52 2.67 12.40
C ILE A 43 8.98 3.04 12.25
N GLU A 44 9.53 2.84 11.04
CA GLU A 44 10.91 3.15 10.74
C GLU A 44 11.04 4.54 10.14
N LEU A 45 11.94 5.33 10.70
CA LEU A 45 12.24 6.70 10.29
C LEU A 45 13.55 6.76 9.51
N THR A 46 13.69 7.81 8.72
CA THR A 46 14.95 8.13 8.02
C THR A 46 16.09 8.30 9.01
N ASN A 47 17.32 7.96 8.57
CA ASN A 47 18.55 8.14 9.35
C ASN A 47 18.67 9.58 9.88
N PRO A 48 18.74 9.80 11.20
CA PRO A 48 18.88 11.13 11.78
C PRO A 48 20.23 11.81 11.44
N ALA A 49 21.21 11.07 10.93
CA ALA A 49 22.45 11.63 10.42
C ALA A 49 22.31 12.24 9.01
N ALA A 50 21.17 12.05 8.31
CA ALA A 50 20.99 12.53 6.97
C ALA A 50 20.89 14.07 6.90
N SER A 51 20.21 14.69 7.88
CA SER A 51 20.11 16.16 7.98
C SER A 51 19.69 16.59 9.40
N PRO A 52 19.89 17.88 9.77
CA PRO A 52 19.37 18.43 11.02
C PRO A 52 17.86 18.23 11.15
N GLN A 53 17.08 18.43 10.05
CA GLN A 53 15.64 18.23 10.05
C GLN A 53 15.26 16.77 10.33
N SER A 54 15.96 15.80 9.72
CA SER A 54 15.70 14.37 9.96
C SER A 54 15.92 14.01 11.43
N ARG A 55 16.89 14.65 12.08
CA ARG A 55 17.13 14.48 13.50
C ARG A 55 16.01 15.07 14.34
N ASP A 56 15.62 16.31 14.06
CA ASP A 56 14.56 17.00 14.80
C ASP A 56 13.23 16.24 14.68
N ASP A 57 12.90 15.74 13.48
CA ASP A 57 11.72 14.93 13.22
C ASP A 57 11.76 13.61 14.00
N CYS A 58 12.90 12.92 14.01
CA CYS A 58 13.08 11.69 14.76
C CYS A 58 12.87 11.91 16.26
N GLU A 59 13.53 12.92 16.84
CA GLU A 59 13.37 13.27 18.26
C GLU A 59 11.91 13.62 18.62
N ALA A 60 11.22 14.31 17.74
CA ALA A 60 9.85 14.72 17.97
C ALA A 60 8.88 13.53 17.92
N ILE A 61 9.02 12.63 16.92
CA ILE A 61 8.19 11.43 16.80
C ILE A 61 8.40 10.51 18.00
N CYS A 62 9.63 10.33 18.46
CA CYS A 62 9.91 9.55 19.67
C CYS A 62 9.18 10.06 20.91
N LYS A 63 8.91 11.37 20.99
CA LYS A 63 8.18 12.01 22.11
C LYS A 63 6.66 11.86 22.04
N LEU A 64 6.09 11.35 20.94
CA LEU A 64 4.64 11.19 20.79
C LEU A 64 4.05 10.09 21.68
N GLY A 65 4.88 9.15 22.17
CA GLY A 65 4.41 8.05 23.02
C GLY A 65 3.46 7.11 22.30
N LEU A 66 3.75 6.82 21.02
CA LEU A 66 2.96 5.93 20.19
C LEU A 66 2.98 4.48 20.72
N LYS A 67 1.99 3.68 20.32
CA LYS A 67 1.98 2.23 20.63
C LYS A 67 3.01 1.48 19.79
N ALA A 68 3.17 1.88 18.53
CA ALA A 68 4.21 1.35 17.66
C ALA A 68 5.58 1.76 18.20
N LYS A 69 6.54 0.86 18.15
CA LYS A 69 7.93 1.18 18.44
C LYS A 69 8.54 2.00 17.31
N ILE A 70 9.33 2.99 17.67
CA ILE A 70 10.02 3.86 16.71
C ILE A 70 11.41 3.32 16.44
N LEU A 71 11.66 3.02 15.18
CA LEU A 71 12.97 2.60 14.68
C LEU A 71 13.57 3.68 13.77
N THR A 72 14.87 3.60 13.59
CA THR A 72 15.55 4.29 12.49
C THR A 72 16.64 3.39 11.91
N HIS A 73 16.84 3.45 10.59
CA HIS A 73 17.98 2.78 10.00
C HIS A 73 19.22 3.68 10.03
N THR A 74 20.38 3.07 10.14
CA THR A 74 21.67 3.75 10.17
C THR A 74 22.70 2.99 9.34
N ARG A 75 23.65 3.72 8.79
CA ARG A 75 24.86 3.07 8.31
C ARG A 75 25.54 2.36 9.49
N CYS A 76 26.23 1.29 9.20
CA CYS A 76 26.97 0.53 10.21
C CYS A 76 28.22 1.30 10.70
N THR A 77 28.01 2.44 11.36
CA THR A 77 29.05 3.28 11.97
C THR A 77 28.66 3.67 13.40
N LEU A 78 29.65 3.79 14.28
CA LEU A 78 29.42 4.24 15.66
C LEU A 78 28.86 5.67 15.74
N GLU A 79 29.21 6.52 14.78
CA GLU A 79 28.74 7.90 14.73
C GLU A 79 27.24 7.97 14.48
N ASP A 80 26.74 7.26 13.44
CA ASP A 80 25.32 7.19 13.15
C ASP A 80 24.54 6.52 14.30
N ALA A 81 25.07 5.43 14.85
CA ALA A 81 24.46 4.72 15.97
C ALA A 81 24.30 5.58 17.23
N LYS A 82 25.29 6.42 17.53
CA LYS A 82 25.22 7.39 18.64
C LYS A 82 24.10 8.39 18.43
N LEU A 83 24.04 8.99 17.24
CA LEU A 83 22.99 9.93 16.87
C LEU A 83 21.59 9.31 16.98
N ALA A 84 21.41 8.10 16.46
CA ALA A 84 20.14 7.40 16.54
C ALA A 84 19.69 7.15 17.98
N CYS A 85 20.58 6.61 18.82
CA CYS A 85 20.27 6.37 20.22
C CYS A 85 19.97 7.67 20.99
N ASP A 86 20.66 8.78 20.64
CA ASP A 86 20.47 10.07 21.30
C ASP A 86 19.10 10.71 20.94
N CYS A 87 18.50 10.37 19.79
CA CYS A 87 17.14 10.78 19.42
C CYS A 87 16.05 10.12 20.27
N GLY A 88 16.37 9.04 21.01
CA GLY A 88 15.42 8.36 21.89
C GLY A 88 14.56 7.31 21.17
N VAL A 89 15.06 6.71 20.09
CA VAL A 89 14.39 5.61 19.39
C VAL A 89 14.33 4.34 20.23
N ASP A 90 13.30 3.52 20.03
CA ASP A 90 13.19 2.20 20.67
C ASP A 90 14.20 1.19 20.11
N GLY A 91 14.57 1.36 18.84
CA GLY A 91 15.54 0.47 18.21
C GLY A 91 16.22 1.07 16.98
N VAL A 92 17.32 0.44 16.57
CA VAL A 92 18.14 0.84 15.43
C VAL A 92 18.30 -0.33 14.47
N ASP A 93 18.03 -0.10 13.20
CA ASP A 93 18.45 -0.99 12.12
C ASP A 93 19.84 -0.61 11.63
N VAL A 94 20.79 -1.52 11.81
CA VAL A 94 22.17 -1.36 11.35
C VAL A 94 22.31 -1.98 9.97
N VAL A 95 22.49 -1.16 8.96
CA VAL A 95 22.55 -1.60 7.55
C VAL A 95 23.99 -1.59 7.04
N ILE A 96 24.39 -2.68 6.37
CA ILE A 96 25.68 -2.74 5.67
C ILE A 96 25.60 -3.66 4.45
N GLY A 97 26.23 -3.24 3.35
CA GLY A 97 26.31 -4.03 2.11
C GLY A 97 27.18 -5.28 2.26
N THR A 98 26.67 -6.42 1.82
CA THR A 98 27.40 -7.69 1.87
C THR A 98 27.76 -8.24 0.49
N SER A 99 27.08 -7.78 -0.58
CA SER A 99 27.41 -8.21 -1.94
C SER A 99 28.78 -7.71 -2.39
N GLN A 100 29.39 -8.42 -3.33
CA GLN A 100 30.64 -7.99 -3.93
C GLN A 100 30.52 -6.58 -4.54
N PHE A 101 29.38 -6.27 -5.19
CA PHE A 101 29.11 -4.96 -5.77
C PHE A 101 29.23 -3.83 -4.73
N LEU A 102 28.57 -3.98 -3.60
CA LEU A 102 28.59 -2.96 -2.55
C LEU A 102 29.92 -2.90 -1.82
N ARG A 103 30.56 -4.04 -1.59
CA ARG A 103 31.91 -4.08 -0.98
C ARG A 103 32.93 -3.35 -1.82
N GLU A 104 32.94 -3.57 -3.14
CA GLU A 104 33.91 -2.95 -4.07
C GLU A 104 33.63 -1.48 -4.31
N HIS A 105 32.35 -1.10 -4.55
CA HIS A 105 32.00 0.23 -5.05
C HIS A 105 31.50 1.19 -3.98
N SER A 106 31.05 0.69 -2.82
CA SER A 106 30.51 1.53 -1.73
C SER A 106 31.33 1.47 -0.46
N LEU A 107 31.92 0.31 -0.14
CA LEU A 107 32.62 0.09 1.13
C LEU A 107 34.15 0.07 1.01
N GLY A 108 34.70 0.55 -0.11
CA GLY A 108 36.15 0.68 -0.31
C GLY A 108 36.90 -0.65 -0.35
N GLY A 109 36.27 -1.73 -0.80
CA GLY A 109 36.88 -3.06 -0.92
C GLY A 109 36.98 -3.84 0.39
N LYS A 110 36.22 -3.50 1.42
CA LYS A 110 36.20 -4.22 2.71
C LYS A 110 35.86 -5.69 2.50
N ASP A 111 36.60 -6.57 3.15
CA ASP A 111 36.28 -7.98 3.23
C ASP A 111 35.19 -8.28 4.28
N MET A 112 34.64 -9.48 4.26
CA MET A 112 33.57 -9.88 5.18
C MET A 112 34.00 -9.98 6.63
N ILE A 113 35.31 -10.18 6.89
CA ILE A 113 35.87 -10.22 8.26
C ILE A 113 35.80 -8.82 8.86
N ALA A 114 36.24 -7.81 8.10
CA ALA A 114 36.20 -6.41 8.54
C ALA A 114 34.74 -5.92 8.71
N ILE A 115 33.84 -6.29 7.79
CA ILE A 115 32.42 -5.97 7.88
C ILE A 115 31.78 -6.59 9.13
N THR A 116 32.03 -7.88 9.38
CA THR A 116 31.47 -8.58 10.55
C THR A 116 31.99 -7.98 11.86
N LYS A 117 33.27 -7.66 11.94
CA LYS A 117 33.86 -7.00 13.13
C LYS A 117 33.21 -5.63 13.37
N GLN A 118 33.09 -4.83 12.34
CA GLN A 118 32.44 -3.51 12.41
C GLN A 118 30.98 -3.63 12.85
N ALA A 119 30.23 -4.58 12.29
CA ALA A 119 28.82 -4.82 12.65
C ALA A 119 28.68 -5.18 14.14
N ILE A 120 29.51 -6.09 14.64
CA ILE A 120 29.50 -6.50 16.06
C ILE A 120 29.77 -5.29 16.96
N GLU A 121 30.80 -4.49 16.68
CA GLU A 121 31.14 -3.30 17.46
C GLU A 121 29.97 -2.30 17.57
N VAL A 122 29.31 -2.01 16.44
CA VAL A 122 28.16 -1.10 16.39
C VAL A 122 26.95 -1.69 17.12
N ILE A 123 26.66 -2.98 16.93
CA ILE A 123 25.57 -3.69 17.62
C ILE A 123 25.77 -3.67 19.14
N GLU A 124 26.95 -3.98 19.62
CA GLU A 124 27.27 -3.97 21.06
C GLU A 124 27.10 -2.57 21.66
N TYR A 125 27.50 -1.53 20.92
CA TYR A 125 27.28 -0.15 21.35
C TYR A 125 25.78 0.15 21.51
N ILE A 126 24.94 -0.12 20.49
CA ILE A 126 23.51 0.15 20.53
C ILE A 126 22.84 -0.61 21.67
N LYS A 127 23.19 -1.88 21.86
CA LYS A 127 22.71 -2.70 22.99
C LYS A 127 23.10 -2.09 24.33
N SER A 128 24.30 -1.55 24.46
CA SER A 128 24.75 -0.88 25.70
C SER A 128 23.92 0.37 26.04
N ARG A 129 23.27 0.97 25.03
CA ARG A 129 22.37 2.11 25.18
C ARG A 129 20.93 1.69 25.52
N GLY A 130 20.65 0.38 25.56
CA GLY A 130 19.31 -0.15 25.86
C GLY A 130 18.33 -0.15 24.67
N CYS A 131 18.79 0.15 23.47
CA CYS A 131 17.98 0.11 22.26
C CYS A 131 17.91 -1.32 21.68
N GLU A 132 16.76 -1.65 21.05
CA GLU A 132 16.64 -2.86 20.23
C GLU A 132 17.54 -2.77 19.00
N VAL A 133 18.10 -3.88 18.55
CA VAL A 133 18.93 -3.92 17.35
C VAL A 133 18.35 -4.85 16.31
N ARG A 134 18.15 -4.32 15.10
CA ARG A 134 18.02 -5.08 13.88
C ARG A 134 19.35 -4.95 13.11
N PHE A 135 19.85 -6.05 12.58
CA PHE A 135 20.99 -6.03 11.66
C PHE A 135 20.51 -6.44 10.27
N SER A 136 20.68 -5.57 9.30
CA SER A 136 20.25 -5.82 7.91
C SER A 136 21.43 -5.91 6.95
N SER A 137 21.46 -7.00 6.19
CA SER A 137 22.34 -7.14 5.03
C SER A 137 21.72 -6.45 3.82
N GLU A 138 22.36 -5.41 3.33
CA GLU A 138 21.99 -4.78 2.06
C GLU A 138 22.47 -5.64 0.89
N ASP A 139 21.60 -5.82 -0.12
CA ASP A 139 21.85 -6.63 -1.33
C ASP A 139 22.08 -8.13 -1.03
N SER A 140 21.25 -8.68 -0.14
CA SER A 140 21.33 -10.07 0.31
C SER A 140 21.24 -11.08 -0.83
N PHE A 141 20.43 -10.83 -1.85
CA PHE A 141 20.17 -11.77 -2.93
C PHE A 141 21.27 -11.85 -3.99
N ARG A 142 22.22 -10.92 -3.98
CA ARG A 142 23.44 -10.95 -4.80
C ARG A 142 24.70 -11.16 -3.98
N SER A 143 24.57 -11.44 -2.68
CA SER A 143 25.68 -11.77 -1.78
C SER A 143 26.04 -13.24 -1.89
N ASP A 144 27.31 -13.55 -1.58
CA ASP A 144 27.71 -14.94 -1.41
C ASP A 144 26.98 -15.59 -0.23
N LEU A 145 26.41 -16.77 -0.44
CA LEU A 145 25.56 -17.41 0.57
C LEU A 145 26.32 -17.79 1.84
N VAL A 146 27.58 -18.23 1.72
CA VAL A 146 28.39 -18.64 2.87
C VAL A 146 28.76 -17.42 3.70
N ASP A 147 29.17 -16.34 3.05
CA ASP A 147 29.46 -15.06 3.68
C ASP A 147 28.24 -14.51 4.43
N LEU A 148 27.10 -14.54 3.74
CA LEU A 148 25.82 -14.05 4.26
C LEU A 148 25.37 -14.84 5.51
N LEU A 149 25.37 -16.16 5.45
CA LEU A 149 25.00 -16.99 6.60
C LEU A 149 25.99 -16.85 7.76
N SER A 150 27.29 -16.64 7.46
CA SER A 150 28.32 -16.45 8.47
C SER A 150 28.11 -15.17 9.27
N ILE A 151 27.82 -14.04 8.60
CA ILE A 151 27.55 -12.78 9.31
C ILE A 151 26.25 -12.85 10.10
N TYR A 152 25.18 -13.46 9.57
CA TYR A 152 23.93 -13.59 10.30
C TYR A 152 24.08 -14.46 11.56
N ARG A 153 24.85 -15.53 11.51
CA ARG A 153 25.19 -16.32 12.70
C ARG A 153 26.00 -15.52 13.71
N ALA A 154 26.98 -14.72 13.26
CA ALA A 154 27.78 -13.88 14.14
C ALA A 154 26.93 -12.86 14.89
N VAL A 155 26.05 -12.12 14.20
CA VAL A 155 25.17 -11.11 14.83
C VAL A 155 24.08 -11.76 15.70
N ASN A 156 23.54 -12.91 15.29
CA ASN A 156 22.62 -13.69 16.14
C ASN A 156 23.26 -14.09 17.47
N ASN A 157 24.54 -14.48 17.46
CA ASN A 157 25.28 -14.86 18.67
C ASN A 157 25.54 -13.65 19.58
N VAL A 158 25.67 -12.45 19.04
CA VAL A 158 25.75 -11.20 19.83
C VAL A 158 24.38 -10.86 20.44
N GLY A 159 23.31 -11.45 19.93
CA GLY A 159 21.95 -11.30 20.47
C GLY A 159 21.26 -10.05 19.94
N VAL A 160 21.19 -9.89 18.63
CA VAL A 160 20.28 -8.92 17.97
C VAL A 160 18.84 -9.36 18.17
N GLY A 161 17.90 -8.41 18.19
CA GLY A 161 16.47 -8.69 18.26
C GLY A 161 15.95 -9.28 16.94
N ARG A 162 16.48 -8.79 15.81
CA ARG A 162 16.11 -9.24 14.46
C ARG A 162 17.29 -9.21 13.51
N VAL A 163 17.21 -10.05 12.47
CA VAL A 163 18.06 -9.96 11.28
C VAL A 163 17.21 -9.58 10.09
N GLY A 164 17.70 -8.64 9.28
CA GLY A 164 17.01 -8.11 8.09
C GLY A 164 17.62 -8.66 6.80
N VAL A 165 16.78 -9.10 5.86
CA VAL A 165 17.16 -9.58 4.54
C VAL A 165 16.60 -8.62 3.49
N ALA A 166 17.48 -7.94 2.75
CA ALA A 166 17.06 -6.95 1.76
C ALA A 166 17.31 -7.41 0.32
N ASP A 167 16.27 -7.36 -0.50
CA ASP A 167 16.34 -7.37 -1.96
C ASP A 167 16.47 -5.93 -2.45
N THR A 168 17.66 -5.38 -2.29
CA THR A 168 17.95 -3.95 -2.51
C THR A 168 17.70 -3.50 -3.94
N VAL A 169 17.81 -4.38 -4.91
CA VAL A 169 17.64 -4.06 -6.34
C VAL A 169 16.39 -4.69 -6.96
N GLY A 170 15.52 -5.30 -6.16
CA GLY A 170 14.26 -5.88 -6.61
C GLY A 170 14.42 -7.01 -7.63
N CYS A 171 15.47 -7.82 -7.52
CA CYS A 171 15.80 -8.87 -8.51
C CYS A 171 15.36 -10.28 -8.08
N ALA A 172 14.97 -10.47 -6.83
CA ALA A 172 14.65 -11.78 -6.30
C ALA A 172 13.29 -12.29 -6.81
N SER A 173 13.25 -13.56 -7.18
CA SER A 173 12.01 -14.28 -7.42
C SER A 173 11.46 -14.88 -6.12
N PRO A 174 10.14 -15.16 -6.03
CA PRO A 174 9.57 -15.81 -4.84
C PRO A 174 10.26 -17.12 -4.46
N ARG A 175 10.71 -17.89 -5.44
CA ARG A 175 11.44 -19.14 -5.18
C ARG A 175 12.78 -18.89 -4.49
N GLN A 176 13.55 -17.92 -4.96
CA GLN A 176 14.82 -17.55 -4.32
C GLN A 176 14.60 -17.03 -2.91
N VAL A 177 13.53 -16.24 -2.71
CA VAL A 177 13.16 -15.75 -1.38
C VAL A 177 12.85 -16.90 -0.44
N TYR A 178 12.02 -17.86 -0.85
CA TYR A 178 11.68 -19.01 -0.02
C TYR A 178 12.94 -19.78 0.40
N ASP A 179 13.81 -20.08 -0.58
CA ASP A 179 15.01 -20.89 -0.36
C ASP A 179 16.00 -20.17 0.59
N LEU A 180 16.22 -18.85 0.42
CA LEU A 180 17.11 -18.09 1.28
C LEU A 180 16.55 -17.94 2.70
N VAL A 181 15.31 -17.49 2.85
CA VAL A 181 14.69 -17.26 4.18
C VAL A 181 14.56 -18.58 4.95
N ARG A 182 14.18 -19.67 4.27
CA ARG A 182 14.11 -21.01 4.89
C ARG A 182 15.46 -21.50 5.36
N THR A 183 16.50 -21.27 4.56
CA THR A 183 17.89 -21.62 4.93
C THR A 183 18.34 -20.79 6.12
N LEU A 184 18.10 -19.49 6.10
CA LEU A 184 18.45 -18.58 7.18
C LEU A 184 17.71 -18.94 8.48
N ARG A 185 16.41 -19.29 8.41
CA ARG A 185 15.64 -19.73 9.58
C ARG A 185 16.25 -20.97 10.27
N GLY A 186 16.93 -21.81 9.52
CA GLY A 186 17.71 -22.94 10.06
C GLY A 186 19.03 -22.54 10.73
N CYS A 187 19.51 -21.32 10.50
CA CYS A 187 20.82 -20.83 10.98
C CYS A 187 20.74 -19.86 12.16
N VAL A 188 19.61 -19.16 12.33
CA VAL A 188 19.42 -18.14 13.37
C VAL A 188 18.16 -18.44 14.19
N SER A 189 18.20 -18.07 15.48
CA SER A 189 17.06 -18.22 16.39
C SER A 189 16.25 -16.93 16.54
N THR A 190 16.87 -15.79 16.23
CA THR A 190 16.25 -14.47 16.30
C THR A 190 15.18 -14.28 15.20
N ASP A 191 14.37 -13.26 15.32
CA ASP A 191 13.38 -12.93 14.31
C ASP A 191 14.03 -12.54 12.98
N ILE A 192 13.30 -12.80 11.88
CA ILE A 192 13.73 -12.46 10.52
C ILE A 192 12.77 -11.41 9.97
N GLU A 193 13.32 -10.29 9.56
CA GLU A 193 12.61 -9.24 8.84
C GLU A 193 13.03 -9.22 7.38
N VAL A 194 12.13 -8.84 6.49
CA VAL A 194 12.40 -8.79 5.05
C VAL A 194 12.00 -7.45 4.46
N HIS A 195 12.83 -7.00 3.52
CA HIS A 195 12.65 -5.76 2.78
C HIS A 195 12.80 -6.02 1.29
N PHE A 196 11.74 -5.82 0.51
CA PHE A 196 11.73 -6.12 -0.93
C PHE A 196 11.40 -4.91 -1.75
N HIS A 197 12.32 -4.49 -2.63
CA HIS A 197 12.03 -3.54 -3.70
C HIS A 197 11.20 -4.16 -4.81
N ASP A 198 10.45 -3.32 -5.53
CA ASP A 198 9.44 -3.75 -6.52
C ASP A 198 9.87 -3.55 -7.98
N ASP A 199 11.18 -3.48 -8.24
CA ASP A 199 11.71 -3.23 -9.59
C ASP A 199 11.22 -4.24 -10.64
N THR A 200 11.00 -5.48 -10.23
CA THR A 200 10.48 -6.55 -11.09
C THR A 200 9.01 -6.89 -10.84
N GLY A 201 8.31 -6.10 -10.01
CA GLY A 201 6.89 -6.32 -9.70
C GLY A 201 6.63 -7.50 -8.76
N CYS A 202 7.62 -7.94 -7.99
CA CYS A 202 7.54 -9.13 -7.15
C CYS A 202 7.47 -8.83 -5.64
N ALA A 203 7.52 -7.58 -5.20
CA ALA A 203 7.68 -7.23 -3.79
C ALA A 203 6.59 -7.84 -2.89
N VAL A 204 5.32 -7.78 -3.27
CA VAL A 204 4.22 -8.36 -2.49
C VAL A 204 4.30 -9.90 -2.46
N ALA A 205 4.59 -10.52 -3.61
CA ALA A 205 4.74 -11.97 -3.70
C ALA A 205 5.94 -12.46 -2.87
N ASN A 206 7.05 -11.75 -2.95
CA ASN A 206 8.27 -12.01 -2.18
C ASN A 206 8.02 -11.88 -0.68
N SER A 207 7.36 -10.81 -0.24
CA SER A 207 7.00 -10.58 1.16
C SER A 207 6.13 -11.70 1.73
N PHE A 208 5.08 -12.08 1.01
CA PHE A 208 4.22 -13.16 1.44
C PHE A 208 4.97 -14.51 1.46
N THR A 209 5.77 -14.81 0.45
CA THR A 209 6.58 -16.03 0.39
C THR A 209 7.62 -16.09 1.52
N ALA A 210 8.20 -14.94 1.90
CA ALA A 210 9.12 -14.89 3.03
C ALA A 210 8.44 -15.26 4.36
N LEU A 211 7.19 -14.81 4.58
CA LEU A 211 6.40 -15.22 5.73
C LEU A 211 6.14 -16.74 5.73
N GLU A 212 5.80 -17.32 4.58
CA GLU A 212 5.65 -18.79 4.43
C GLU A 212 6.95 -19.54 4.72
N ALA A 213 8.11 -18.93 4.41
CA ALA A 213 9.43 -19.51 4.65
C ALA A 213 9.92 -19.38 6.10
N GLY A 214 9.28 -18.54 6.92
CA GLY A 214 9.60 -18.36 8.34
C GLY A 214 10.12 -16.98 8.73
N ALA A 215 9.96 -15.97 7.87
CA ALA A 215 10.10 -14.58 8.29
C ALA A 215 8.96 -14.20 9.24
N THR A 216 9.23 -13.26 10.14
CA THR A 216 8.30 -12.80 11.18
C THR A 216 7.86 -11.35 10.97
N HIS A 217 8.65 -10.57 10.26
CA HIS A 217 8.42 -9.16 10.00
C HIS A 217 8.60 -8.85 8.51
N VAL A 218 7.78 -7.93 8.03
CA VAL A 218 7.87 -7.40 6.66
C VAL A 218 7.91 -5.89 6.73
N ASP A 219 8.91 -5.30 6.09
CA ASP A 219 9.00 -3.87 5.89
C ASP A 219 8.12 -3.46 4.70
N THR A 220 7.26 -2.49 4.93
CA THR A 220 6.29 -1.99 3.95
C THR A 220 6.24 -0.48 3.99
N SER A 221 5.79 0.12 2.90
CA SER A 221 5.47 1.55 2.89
C SER A 221 4.03 1.79 2.41
N VAL A 222 3.48 2.94 2.79
CA VAL A 222 2.19 3.37 2.29
C VAL A 222 2.30 3.60 0.78
N LEU A 223 1.38 3.01 0.01
CA LEU A 223 1.39 3.03 -1.47
C LEU A 223 2.65 2.43 -2.12
N GLY A 224 3.50 1.77 -1.35
CA GLY A 224 4.76 1.22 -1.86
C GLY A 224 5.82 2.28 -2.17
N ILE A 225 5.68 3.50 -1.64
CA ILE A 225 6.63 4.59 -1.90
C ILE A 225 8.02 4.19 -1.41
N GLY A 226 9.02 4.37 -2.26
CA GLY A 226 10.41 4.04 -1.99
C GLY A 226 11.29 4.38 -3.19
N GLU A 227 12.56 4.05 -3.12
CA GLU A 227 13.49 4.29 -4.22
C GLU A 227 13.09 3.52 -5.49
N ARG A 228 13.31 4.08 -6.64
CA ARG A 228 13.01 3.53 -7.99
C ARG A 228 11.53 3.16 -8.13
N ASN A 229 11.20 1.86 -8.10
CA ASN A 229 9.82 1.37 -8.18
C ASN A 229 9.18 1.16 -6.79
N GLY A 230 9.87 1.58 -5.73
CA GLY A 230 9.37 1.47 -4.37
C GLY A 230 9.59 0.09 -3.74
N ILE A 231 8.86 -0.17 -2.67
CA ILE A 231 8.92 -1.41 -1.90
C ILE A 231 7.52 -2.04 -1.76
N CYS A 232 7.41 -3.12 -0.99
CA CYS A 232 6.14 -3.79 -0.74
C CYS A 232 5.08 -2.81 -0.20
N PRO A 233 3.96 -2.56 -0.93
CA PRO A 233 2.91 -1.67 -0.44
C PRO A 233 2.13 -2.32 0.72
N LEU A 234 1.91 -1.55 1.80
CA LEU A 234 1.15 -2.01 2.97
C LEU A 234 -0.23 -2.55 2.58
N GLY A 235 -1.01 -1.79 1.82
CA GLY A 235 -2.36 -2.19 1.40
C GLY A 235 -2.37 -3.44 0.54
N ALA A 236 -1.41 -3.59 -0.36
CA ALA A 236 -1.30 -4.76 -1.21
C ALA A 236 -0.90 -6.03 -0.42
N LEU A 237 -0.03 -5.90 0.58
CA LEU A 237 0.29 -7.00 1.48
C LEU A 237 -0.93 -7.41 2.31
N MET A 238 -1.70 -6.44 2.86
CA MET A 238 -2.95 -6.74 3.55
C MET A 238 -3.92 -7.49 2.63
N ALA A 239 -4.13 -7.01 1.40
CA ALA A 239 -4.96 -7.70 0.40
C ALA A 239 -4.51 -9.14 0.15
N ARG A 240 -3.19 -9.37 0.02
CA ARG A 240 -2.64 -10.71 -0.21
C ARG A 240 -2.83 -11.63 1.00
N MET A 241 -2.75 -11.11 2.21
CA MET A 241 -2.88 -11.91 3.44
C MET A 241 -4.33 -12.26 3.77
N MET A 242 -5.31 -11.46 3.37
CA MET A 242 -6.73 -11.69 3.67
C MET A 242 -7.24 -13.09 3.27
N PRO A 243 -6.95 -13.64 2.08
CA PRO A 243 -7.45 -14.97 1.71
C PRO A 243 -6.94 -16.12 2.58
N THR A 244 -5.81 -15.96 3.23
CA THR A 244 -5.14 -17.02 4.00
C THR A 244 -5.14 -16.79 5.50
N SER A 245 -5.23 -15.55 5.96
CA SER A 245 -5.02 -15.17 7.37
C SER A 245 -6.04 -14.12 7.83
N ARG A 246 -7.26 -14.17 7.28
CA ARG A 246 -8.30 -13.14 7.48
C ARG A 246 -8.53 -12.79 8.95
N ASP A 247 -8.75 -13.77 9.79
CA ASP A 247 -9.10 -13.53 11.20
C ASP A 247 -7.97 -12.86 11.96
N TYR A 248 -6.72 -13.25 11.68
CA TYR A 248 -5.54 -12.60 12.24
C TYR A 248 -5.45 -11.13 11.79
N ILE A 249 -5.58 -10.87 10.49
CA ILE A 249 -5.48 -9.52 9.93
C ILE A 249 -6.57 -8.61 10.49
N LEU A 250 -7.82 -9.06 10.53
CA LEU A 250 -8.94 -8.29 11.09
C LEU A 250 -8.82 -8.03 12.59
N SER A 251 -8.23 -8.98 13.35
CA SER A 251 -8.04 -8.81 14.79
C SER A 251 -6.93 -7.82 15.13
N LYS A 252 -5.92 -7.70 14.27
CA LYS A 252 -4.72 -6.91 14.52
C LYS A 252 -4.80 -5.52 13.90
N TYR A 253 -5.28 -5.39 12.66
CA TYR A 253 -5.22 -4.16 11.89
C TYR A 253 -6.60 -3.52 11.71
N LYS A 254 -6.66 -2.20 11.82
CA LYS A 254 -7.88 -1.42 11.56
C LYS A 254 -8.00 -1.11 10.06
N LEU A 255 -8.32 -2.13 9.27
CA LEU A 255 -8.31 -2.06 7.80
C LEU A 255 -9.19 -0.94 7.22
N HIS A 256 -10.24 -0.51 7.93
CA HIS A 256 -11.11 0.59 7.53
C HIS A 256 -10.39 1.95 7.51
N GLN A 257 -9.20 2.06 8.12
CA GLN A 257 -8.38 3.27 8.09
C GLN A 257 -7.46 3.34 6.86
N LEU A 258 -7.26 2.20 6.16
CA LEU A 258 -6.26 2.10 5.09
C LEU A 258 -6.45 3.16 4.01
N LYS A 259 -7.71 3.37 3.56
CA LYS A 259 -7.99 4.38 2.53
C LYS A 259 -7.62 5.78 3.00
N ALA A 260 -7.95 6.15 4.22
CA ALA A 260 -7.62 7.46 4.76
C ALA A 260 -6.10 7.66 4.90
N ILE A 261 -5.35 6.62 5.26
CA ILE A 261 -3.88 6.65 5.34
C ILE A 261 -3.28 6.85 3.95
N GLU A 262 -3.73 6.07 2.96
CA GLU A 262 -3.19 6.16 1.60
C GLU A 262 -3.56 7.48 0.92
N ASP A 263 -4.78 7.98 1.09
CA ASP A 263 -5.20 9.29 0.58
C ASP A 263 -4.37 10.42 1.22
N PHE A 264 -4.16 10.36 2.54
CA PHE A 264 -3.35 11.34 3.27
C PHE A 264 -1.90 11.38 2.78
N VAL A 265 -1.28 10.21 2.60
CA VAL A 265 0.11 10.14 2.10
C VAL A 265 0.17 10.59 0.64
N ALA A 266 -0.78 10.18 -0.20
CA ALA A 266 -0.84 10.61 -1.61
C ALA A 266 -0.94 12.13 -1.73
N GLU A 267 -1.79 12.78 -0.90
CA GLU A 267 -1.89 14.23 -0.84
C GLU A 267 -0.58 14.88 -0.35
N ALA A 268 0.02 14.33 0.70
CA ALA A 268 1.24 14.87 1.31
C ALA A 268 2.46 14.85 0.37
N VAL A 269 2.54 13.84 -0.50
CA VAL A 269 3.64 13.70 -1.48
C VAL A 269 3.22 14.08 -2.90
N GLU A 270 2.04 14.66 -3.07
CA GLU A 270 1.51 15.18 -4.35
C GLU A 270 1.43 14.14 -5.48
N ILE A 271 1.03 12.90 -5.14
CA ILE A 271 0.76 11.84 -6.10
C ILE A 271 -0.72 11.42 -6.06
N ASN A 272 -1.15 10.65 -7.06
CA ASN A 272 -2.48 10.04 -7.04
C ASN A 272 -2.39 8.58 -6.61
N VAL A 273 -3.38 8.11 -5.82
CA VAL A 273 -3.57 6.68 -5.60
C VAL A 273 -3.84 6.02 -6.97
N PRO A 274 -3.07 5.00 -7.38
CA PRO A 274 -3.30 4.32 -8.64
C PRO A 274 -4.73 3.78 -8.75
N PHE A 275 -5.37 3.95 -9.91
CA PHE A 275 -6.76 3.52 -10.11
C PHE A 275 -7.01 2.03 -9.83
N ASN A 276 -5.98 1.21 -10.02
CA ASN A 276 -5.97 -0.23 -9.79
C ASN A 276 -5.22 -0.65 -8.52
N ASN A 277 -4.95 0.29 -7.61
CA ASN A 277 -4.31 -0.03 -6.33
C ASN A 277 -5.14 -1.08 -5.58
N PRO A 278 -4.56 -2.15 -5.06
CA PRO A 278 -5.31 -3.11 -4.26
C PRO A 278 -6.08 -2.42 -3.13
N ILE A 279 -7.34 -2.76 -2.96
CA ILE A 279 -8.27 -2.25 -1.94
C ILE A 279 -8.73 -0.81 -2.19
N THR A 280 -7.83 0.16 -2.24
CA THR A 280 -8.16 1.60 -2.16
C THR A 280 -8.29 2.27 -3.51
N GLY A 281 -7.80 1.61 -4.56
CA GLY A 281 -7.89 2.09 -5.92
C GLY A 281 -9.34 2.20 -6.39
N PHE A 282 -9.62 3.20 -7.19
CA PHE A 282 -10.96 3.49 -7.71
C PHE A 282 -11.65 2.29 -8.40
N CYS A 283 -10.87 1.40 -9.02
CA CYS A 283 -11.40 0.21 -9.70
C CYS A 283 -11.31 -1.09 -8.87
N ALA A 284 -10.81 -1.06 -7.64
CA ALA A 284 -10.50 -2.27 -6.87
C ALA A 284 -11.71 -3.21 -6.68
N PHE A 285 -12.91 -2.64 -6.44
CA PHE A 285 -14.16 -3.40 -6.26
C PHE A 285 -15.16 -3.07 -7.35
N THR A 286 -14.70 -3.04 -8.60
CA THR A 286 -15.50 -2.59 -9.74
C THR A 286 -15.69 -3.69 -10.78
N HIS A 287 -16.93 -3.92 -11.18
CA HIS A 287 -17.28 -4.89 -12.20
C HIS A 287 -17.98 -4.22 -13.39
N LYS A 288 -17.48 -4.48 -14.61
CA LYS A 288 -18.01 -3.88 -15.86
C LYS A 288 -18.89 -4.83 -16.67
N ALA A 289 -18.60 -6.14 -16.63
CA ALA A 289 -19.29 -7.13 -17.45
C ALA A 289 -20.67 -7.48 -16.86
N GLY A 290 -21.73 -7.46 -17.68
CA GLY A 290 -23.09 -7.77 -17.23
C GLY A 290 -23.25 -9.16 -16.62
N ILE A 291 -22.47 -10.15 -17.09
CA ILE A 291 -22.46 -11.49 -16.52
C ILE A 291 -21.87 -11.51 -15.09
N HIS A 292 -20.81 -10.74 -14.84
CA HIS A 292 -20.24 -10.58 -13.51
C HIS A 292 -21.21 -9.84 -12.58
N ALA A 293 -21.77 -8.72 -13.03
CA ALA A 293 -22.72 -7.95 -12.25
C ALA A 293 -23.93 -8.79 -11.80
N LYS A 294 -24.50 -9.63 -12.71
CA LYS A 294 -25.59 -10.54 -12.36
C LYS A 294 -25.18 -11.56 -11.28
N ALA A 295 -24.00 -12.14 -11.41
CA ALA A 295 -23.54 -13.16 -10.47
C ALA A 295 -23.25 -12.56 -9.08
N ILE A 296 -22.65 -11.37 -9.03
CA ILE A 296 -22.35 -10.65 -7.77
C ILE A 296 -23.62 -10.23 -7.05
N LEU A 297 -24.65 -9.77 -7.79
CA LEU A 297 -25.96 -9.46 -7.20
C LEU A 297 -26.60 -10.69 -6.52
N ASN A 298 -26.33 -11.89 -7.02
CA ASN A 298 -26.81 -13.12 -6.42
C ASN A 298 -25.90 -13.58 -5.26
N SER A 299 -24.60 -13.48 -5.44
CA SER A 299 -23.58 -13.85 -4.45
C SER A 299 -22.26 -13.14 -4.75
N PRO A 300 -21.84 -12.12 -3.96
CA PRO A 300 -20.58 -11.41 -4.17
C PRO A 300 -19.36 -12.34 -4.25
N SER A 301 -19.33 -13.38 -3.45
CA SER A 301 -18.22 -14.36 -3.41
C SER A 301 -17.97 -15.11 -4.73
N THR A 302 -18.85 -14.96 -5.72
CA THR A 302 -18.64 -15.54 -7.07
C THR A 302 -17.44 -14.91 -7.78
N TYR A 303 -17.16 -13.63 -7.55
CA TYR A 303 -16.09 -12.88 -8.21
C TYR A 303 -15.29 -11.98 -7.26
N GLU A 304 -15.63 -11.93 -5.97
CA GLU A 304 -14.96 -11.13 -4.95
C GLU A 304 -14.37 -12.03 -3.87
N ILE A 305 -13.03 -12.11 -3.82
CA ILE A 305 -12.30 -12.82 -2.76
C ILE A 305 -12.08 -11.91 -1.54
N LEU A 306 -11.99 -10.61 -1.75
CA LEU A 306 -11.94 -9.59 -0.72
C LEU A 306 -13.33 -9.00 -0.55
N LYS A 307 -13.73 -8.73 0.68
CA LYS A 307 -15.00 -8.09 1.00
C LYS A 307 -14.75 -6.60 1.23
N PRO A 308 -15.35 -5.71 0.44
CA PRO A 308 -15.15 -4.25 0.59
C PRO A 308 -15.44 -3.76 2.02
N GLU A 309 -16.44 -4.37 2.67
CA GLU A 309 -16.87 -4.01 4.02
C GLU A 309 -15.77 -4.23 5.07
N ASP A 310 -14.87 -5.19 4.87
CA ASP A 310 -13.73 -5.43 5.76
C ASP A 310 -12.78 -4.22 5.80
N PHE A 311 -12.81 -3.40 4.74
CA PHE A 311 -11.98 -2.21 4.57
C PHE A 311 -12.77 -0.91 4.76
N GLY A 312 -14.02 -0.98 5.23
CA GLY A 312 -14.90 0.18 5.35
C GLY A 312 -15.33 0.78 4.01
N LEU A 313 -15.29 -0.02 2.95
CA LEU A 313 -15.63 0.38 1.58
C LEU A 313 -16.92 -0.29 1.14
N SER A 314 -17.45 0.15 0.01
CA SER A 314 -18.60 -0.46 -0.66
C SER A 314 -18.24 -0.84 -2.09
N SER A 315 -18.85 -1.92 -2.58
CA SER A 315 -18.75 -2.28 -4.00
C SER A 315 -19.37 -1.21 -4.88
N VAL A 316 -18.64 -0.78 -5.90
CA VAL A 316 -19.11 0.20 -6.87
C VAL A 316 -19.29 -0.46 -8.23
N HIS A 317 -20.50 -0.42 -8.76
CA HIS A 317 -20.78 -0.91 -10.10
C HIS A 317 -20.61 0.21 -11.12
N PHE A 318 -19.60 0.12 -11.98
CA PHE A 318 -19.43 1.07 -13.07
C PHE A 318 -20.24 0.70 -14.27
N THR A 319 -20.79 1.73 -14.93
CA THR A 319 -21.48 1.60 -16.19
C THR A 319 -20.51 1.74 -17.36
N SER A 320 -20.55 0.80 -18.26
CA SER A 320 -19.77 0.79 -19.50
C SER A 320 -20.66 0.30 -20.65
N ARG A 321 -20.13 0.31 -21.88
CA ARG A 321 -20.80 -0.31 -23.03
C ARG A 321 -21.15 -1.80 -22.81
N LEU A 322 -20.53 -2.46 -21.84
CA LEU A 322 -20.82 -3.85 -21.46
C LEU A 322 -21.83 -3.98 -20.33
N THR A 323 -22.30 -2.88 -19.75
CA THR A 323 -23.25 -2.87 -18.64
C THR A 323 -24.59 -3.47 -19.07
N GLY A 324 -25.06 -4.46 -18.31
CA GLY A 324 -26.38 -5.07 -18.50
C GLY A 324 -27.48 -4.28 -17.79
N TRP A 325 -28.74 -4.46 -18.24
CA TRP A 325 -29.92 -3.81 -17.64
C TRP A 325 -30.11 -4.16 -16.15
N ASN A 326 -29.67 -5.35 -15.70
CA ASN A 326 -29.70 -5.73 -14.29
C ASN A 326 -28.81 -4.84 -13.39
N ALA A 327 -27.63 -4.44 -13.87
CA ALA A 327 -26.77 -3.52 -13.14
C ALA A 327 -27.40 -2.13 -13.02
N ILE A 328 -28.06 -1.68 -14.08
CA ILE A 328 -28.81 -0.40 -14.03
C ILE A 328 -29.99 -0.50 -13.07
N LYS A 329 -30.74 -1.61 -13.08
CA LYS A 329 -31.84 -1.85 -12.15
C LYS A 329 -31.34 -1.77 -10.70
N SER A 330 -30.24 -2.45 -10.38
CA SER A 330 -29.62 -2.38 -9.06
C SER A 330 -29.18 -0.96 -8.68
N ARG A 331 -28.64 -0.20 -9.65
CA ARG A 331 -28.24 1.19 -9.39
C ARG A 331 -29.43 2.11 -9.13
N VAL A 332 -30.54 1.91 -9.83
CA VAL A 332 -31.81 2.62 -9.57
C VAL A 332 -32.24 2.40 -8.12
N ASP A 333 -32.19 1.15 -7.61
CA ASP A 333 -32.53 0.82 -6.22
C ASP A 333 -31.54 1.46 -5.22
N GLN A 334 -30.23 1.42 -5.50
CA GLN A 334 -29.22 2.08 -4.66
C GLN A 334 -29.44 3.60 -4.56
N LEU A 335 -29.97 4.21 -5.61
CA LEU A 335 -30.32 5.63 -5.63
C LEU A 335 -31.62 5.96 -4.88
N GLY A 336 -32.29 4.95 -4.32
CA GLY A 336 -33.57 5.09 -3.64
C GLY A 336 -34.77 5.37 -4.59
N LEU A 337 -34.65 4.96 -5.86
CA LEU A 337 -35.65 5.29 -6.91
C LEU A 337 -36.63 4.15 -7.19
N ASP A 338 -36.65 3.09 -6.40
CA ASP A 338 -37.49 1.89 -6.53
C ASP A 338 -37.57 1.34 -7.98
N ALA A 339 -36.58 0.52 -8.33
CA ALA A 339 -36.48 -0.04 -9.68
C ALA A 339 -37.67 -0.94 -10.08
N ASN A 340 -38.46 -1.43 -9.11
CA ASN A 340 -39.65 -2.23 -9.41
C ASN A 340 -40.80 -1.36 -9.90
N SER A 341 -40.81 -0.07 -9.64
CA SER A 341 -41.78 0.91 -10.18
C SER A 341 -41.50 1.29 -11.65
N TRP A 342 -40.30 0.90 -12.17
CA TRP A 342 -39.94 1.22 -13.55
C TRP A 342 -40.39 0.14 -14.52
N PRO A 343 -41.11 0.50 -15.61
CA PRO A 343 -41.37 -0.44 -16.69
C PRO A 343 -40.09 -1.01 -17.28
N GLU A 344 -40.04 -2.29 -17.60
CA GLU A 344 -38.82 -2.97 -18.09
C GLU A 344 -38.26 -2.32 -19.35
N ASP A 345 -39.13 -1.83 -20.25
CA ASP A 345 -38.74 -1.11 -21.46
C ASP A 345 -37.98 0.19 -21.13
N LYS A 346 -38.32 0.86 -20.04
CA LYS A 346 -37.63 2.08 -19.58
C LYS A 346 -36.21 1.79 -19.02
N ILE A 347 -36.08 0.71 -18.25
CA ILE A 347 -34.78 0.25 -17.81
C ILE A 347 -33.88 -0.12 -19.01
N ARG A 348 -34.47 -0.75 -20.02
CA ARG A 348 -33.78 -1.06 -21.28
C ARG A 348 -33.39 0.19 -22.06
N GLN A 349 -34.26 1.21 -22.12
CA GLN A 349 -33.98 2.49 -22.79
C GLN A 349 -32.81 3.25 -22.11
N VAL A 350 -32.86 3.41 -20.80
CA VAL A 350 -31.75 4.07 -20.07
C VAL A 350 -30.43 3.29 -20.20
N THR A 351 -30.50 1.94 -20.16
CA THR A 351 -29.36 1.09 -20.42
C THR A 351 -28.76 1.29 -21.80
N ALA A 352 -29.60 1.35 -22.82
CA ALA A 352 -29.17 1.61 -24.21
C ALA A 352 -28.52 2.99 -24.35
N LYS A 353 -29.10 4.00 -23.71
CA LYS A 353 -28.53 5.36 -23.71
C LYS A 353 -27.15 5.43 -23.02
N ILE A 354 -27.00 4.79 -21.85
CA ILE A 354 -25.74 4.69 -21.15
C ILE A 354 -24.70 4.01 -22.03
N LYS A 355 -25.03 2.90 -22.70
CA LYS A 355 -24.10 2.21 -23.60
C LYS A 355 -23.67 3.10 -24.76
N GLN A 356 -24.60 3.80 -25.38
CA GLN A 356 -24.32 4.74 -26.48
C GLN A 356 -23.36 5.84 -26.05
N MET A 357 -23.52 6.39 -24.84
CA MET A 357 -22.62 7.41 -24.31
C MET A 357 -21.26 6.80 -23.93
N ALA A 358 -21.25 5.59 -23.38
CA ALA A 358 -20.04 4.86 -23.00
C ALA A 358 -19.20 4.37 -24.21
N ASP A 359 -19.77 4.32 -25.41
CA ASP A 359 -19.04 4.09 -26.66
C ASP A 359 -18.20 5.30 -27.07
N LEU A 360 -18.60 6.51 -26.66
CA LEU A 360 -17.92 7.76 -26.99
C LEU A 360 -16.86 8.17 -25.96
N LYS A 361 -17.13 7.90 -24.68
CA LYS A 361 -16.22 8.21 -23.57
C LYS A 361 -16.46 7.29 -22.37
N VAL A 362 -15.49 7.17 -21.49
CA VAL A 362 -15.70 6.53 -20.18
C VAL A 362 -16.70 7.39 -19.39
N MET A 363 -17.80 6.78 -18.95
CA MET A 363 -18.79 7.44 -18.10
C MET A 363 -18.42 7.30 -16.63
N THR A 364 -18.46 8.41 -15.91
CA THR A 364 -18.34 8.41 -14.45
C THR A 364 -19.64 7.91 -13.80
N LEU A 365 -19.54 7.57 -12.51
CA LEU A 365 -20.71 7.17 -11.74
C LEU A 365 -21.73 8.31 -11.66
N ASP A 366 -21.27 9.54 -11.42
CA ASP A 366 -22.11 10.73 -11.32
C ASP A 366 -22.86 11.03 -12.63
N GLU A 367 -22.19 10.87 -13.77
CA GLU A 367 -22.83 11.01 -15.09
C GLU A 367 -23.90 9.95 -15.33
N THR A 368 -23.67 8.73 -14.88
CA THR A 368 -24.63 7.63 -14.94
C THR A 368 -25.81 7.91 -14.03
N ASP A 369 -25.56 8.33 -12.80
CA ASP A 369 -26.59 8.65 -11.82
C ASP A 369 -27.46 9.83 -12.27
N ALA A 370 -26.85 10.87 -12.83
CA ALA A 370 -27.56 12.00 -13.42
C ALA A 370 -28.50 11.57 -14.55
N LEU A 371 -28.04 10.66 -15.41
CA LEU A 371 -28.85 10.11 -16.48
C LEU A 371 -30.01 9.28 -15.94
N ILE A 372 -29.77 8.40 -14.97
CA ILE A 372 -30.81 7.60 -14.31
C ILE A 372 -31.86 8.51 -13.66
N ARG A 373 -31.43 9.52 -12.92
CA ARG A 373 -32.36 10.50 -12.30
C ARG A 373 -33.16 11.29 -13.31
N SER A 374 -32.59 11.65 -14.47
CA SER A 374 -33.31 12.32 -15.55
C SER A 374 -34.41 11.43 -16.09
N PHE A 375 -34.15 10.16 -16.37
CA PHE A 375 -35.17 9.20 -16.80
C PHE A 375 -36.27 8.98 -15.75
N HIS A 376 -35.93 8.98 -14.47
CA HIS A 376 -36.90 8.88 -13.38
C HIS A 376 -37.86 10.08 -13.35
N LEU A 377 -37.33 11.29 -13.48
CA LEU A 377 -38.16 12.51 -13.55
C LEU A 377 -39.10 12.51 -14.74
N ASP A 378 -38.66 12.00 -15.88
CA ASP A 378 -39.54 11.88 -17.08
C ASP A 378 -40.64 10.86 -16.86
N LEU A 379 -40.39 9.76 -16.16
CA LEU A 379 -41.42 8.81 -15.75
C LEU A 379 -42.49 9.46 -14.85
N GLN A 380 -42.08 10.23 -13.85
CA GLN A 380 -43.00 10.93 -12.95
C GLN A 380 -43.88 11.94 -13.69
N LYS A 381 -43.33 12.70 -14.64
CA LYS A 381 -44.07 13.65 -15.45
C LYS A 381 -45.09 12.94 -16.35
N GLY A 382 -44.75 11.79 -16.92
CA GLY A 382 -45.64 10.99 -17.75
C GLY A 382 -46.83 10.42 -16.97
N HIS A 383 -46.67 10.11 -15.68
CA HIS A 383 -47.80 9.68 -14.82
C HIS A 383 -48.70 10.83 -14.41
N SER A 384 -48.17 12.05 -14.25
CA SER A 384 -48.99 13.25 -13.92
C SER A 384 -49.89 13.71 -15.08
N SER A 385 -49.45 13.48 -16.31
CA SER A 385 -50.24 13.88 -17.52
C SER A 385 -51.36 12.93 -17.88
N ASN A 386 -51.28 11.65 -17.47
CA ASN A 386 -52.37 10.69 -17.71
C ASN A 386 -53.49 10.71 -16.66
N GLY A 387 -53.30 11.42 -15.54
CA GLY A 387 -54.31 11.58 -14.48
C GLY A 387 -55.31 12.72 -14.70
N GLN A 388 -55.08 13.60 -15.67
CA GLN A 388 -55.95 14.78 -15.90
C GLN A 388 -56.91 14.66 -17.08
N ASN A 389 -56.88 13.56 -17.85
CA ASN A 389 -57.79 13.36 -19.00
C ASN A 389 -58.95 12.40 -18.74
N GLY A 390 -59.33 12.15 -17.49
CA GLY A 390 -60.34 11.18 -17.10
C GLY A 390 -61.64 11.73 -16.50
N GLU A 391 -61.86 13.06 -16.46
CA GLU A 391 -63.14 13.62 -15.96
C GLU A 391 -63.61 14.80 -16.83
N SER A 392 -64.33 14.51 -17.87
CA SER A 392 -65.41 15.37 -18.35
C SER A 392 -66.00 14.81 -19.68
N VAL A 393 -66.92 13.91 -19.63
CA VAL A 393 -68.11 13.82 -20.56
C VAL A 393 -69.12 12.89 -19.90
N GLU A 394 -69.95 13.39 -19.02
CA GLU A 394 -71.33 12.92 -18.84
C GLU A 394 -72.17 14.06 -18.28
N LYS A 395 -73.06 14.51 -19.09
CA LYS A 395 -74.40 15.08 -18.93
C LYS A 395 -74.63 16.34 -19.74
N ALA A 396 -75.28 16.16 -20.82
CA ALA A 396 -76.49 16.97 -21.11
C ALA A 396 -77.24 16.39 -22.29
N THR A 397 -78.47 15.96 -21.96
CA THR A 397 -79.67 15.61 -22.77
C THR A 397 -79.65 14.32 -23.53
#